data_1650ba1282e54d40296f5da037c00068
#
_entry.id   1650ba1282e54d40296f5da037c00068
#
_cell.length_a   1.000
_cell.length_b   1.000
_cell.length_c   1.000
_cell.angle_alpha   90.00
_cell.angle_beta   90.00
_cell.angle_gamma   90.00
#
_symmetry.space_group_name_H-M   'P 1'
#
loop_
_entity.id
_entity.type
_entity.pdbx_description
1 polymer ?
#
loop_
_entity_poly.entity_id
_entity_poly.type
_entity_poly.pdbx_seq_one_letter_code
_entity_poly.pdbx_strand_id
1 'polypeptide(L)'
;MDKLLFVIGASSDMGCAAIKEVGGQYRTVVAHYLHMNEKLQALKDELGGRLVLVQADLSVEEQVYALIHAVEEQGIPDHILHFPAPICNNQKFHKIKWDVFQKEMDISLKSFVLIGQALLPQMAKRGSGKVILMLSYVVSHIAPAYCSNYVVTKYAMLGLMRALATEYAGKGITVNGISRMGQYEIYCQSAGYSDPAK
;
A
#
# COMPACT_ATOMS: atom_id res chain seq x y z
N MET A 1 4.94 -1.99 25.19
CA MET A 1 4.55 -1.91 23.76
C MET A 1 4.53 -0.44 23.38
N ASP A 2 5.59 0.04 22.76
CA ASP A 2 5.71 1.49 22.48
C ASP A 2 5.87 1.77 20.98
N LYS A 3 5.33 0.85 20.16
CA LYS A 3 5.47 0.88 18.69
C LYS A 3 4.31 1.56 18.02
N LEU A 4 4.60 2.25 16.89
CA LEU A 4 3.65 2.86 16.00
C LEU A 4 3.60 2.08 14.68
N LEU A 5 2.37 1.72 14.25
CA LEU A 5 2.08 1.14 12.95
C LEU A 5 1.41 2.19 12.07
N PHE A 6 1.91 2.37 10.85
CA PHE A 6 1.24 3.17 9.83
C PHE A 6 0.70 2.27 8.72
N VAL A 7 -0.60 2.31 8.49
CA VAL A 7 -1.31 1.51 7.48
C VAL A 7 -1.91 2.43 6.42
N ILE A 8 -1.40 2.35 5.19
CA ILE A 8 -1.88 3.10 4.05
C ILE A 8 -2.84 2.21 3.27
N GLY A 9 -4.08 2.69 3.04
CA GLY A 9 -5.16 1.89 2.44
C GLY A 9 -5.85 0.95 3.43
N ALA A 10 -6.06 1.44 4.66
CA ALA A 10 -6.61 0.68 5.78
C ALA A 10 -8.03 0.18 5.56
N SER A 11 -8.85 0.87 4.74
CA SER A 11 -10.22 0.43 4.41
C SER A 11 -10.29 -0.71 3.38
N SER A 12 -9.16 -1.12 2.80
CA SER A 12 -9.10 -2.32 1.96
C SER A 12 -9.25 -3.60 2.80
N ASP A 13 -9.68 -4.70 2.17
CA ASP A 13 -9.78 -6.00 2.87
C ASP A 13 -8.44 -6.40 3.51
N MET A 14 -7.32 -6.16 2.81
CA MET A 14 -5.99 -6.45 3.34
C MET A 14 -5.60 -5.51 4.48
N GLY A 15 -5.93 -4.21 4.36
CA GLY A 15 -5.68 -3.23 5.41
C GLY A 15 -6.46 -3.54 6.67
N CYS A 16 -7.75 -3.82 6.56
CA CYS A 16 -8.59 -4.22 7.70
C CYS A 16 -8.08 -5.53 8.33
N ALA A 17 -7.75 -6.55 7.52
CA ALA A 17 -7.22 -7.81 8.02
C ALA A 17 -5.90 -7.63 8.75
N ALA A 18 -4.98 -6.82 8.22
CA ALA A 18 -3.71 -6.54 8.87
C ALA A 18 -3.90 -5.82 10.21
N ILE A 19 -4.76 -4.80 10.27
CA ILE A 19 -5.05 -4.09 11.53
C ILE A 19 -5.67 -5.03 12.55
N LYS A 20 -6.62 -5.88 12.14
CA LYS A 20 -7.27 -6.87 13.02
C LYS A 20 -6.26 -7.84 13.63
N GLU A 21 -5.33 -8.34 12.82
CA GLU A 21 -4.36 -9.36 13.23
C GLU A 21 -3.26 -8.79 14.14
N VAL A 22 -2.70 -7.64 13.79
CA VAL A 22 -1.51 -7.14 14.49
C VAL A 22 -1.73 -5.82 15.24
N GLY A 23 -2.83 -5.10 15.00
CA GLY A 23 -3.05 -3.77 15.56
C GLY A 23 -3.00 -3.73 17.10
N GLY A 24 -3.46 -4.80 17.77
CA GLY A 24 -3.38 -4.93 19.21
C GLY A 24 -1.97 -4.95 19.80
N GLN A 25 -0.95 -5.19 18.97
CA GLN A 25 0.47 -5.23 19.39
C GLN A 25 1.13 -3.85 19.36
N TYR A 26 0.42 -2.80 18.92
CA TYR A 26 0.93 -1.44 18.80
C TYR A 26 0.27 -0.52 19.81
N ARG A 27 1.04 0.47 20.29
CA ARG A 27 0.51 1.57 21.11
C ARG A 27 -0.45 2.42 20.27
N THR A 28 -0.05 2.71 19.04
CA THR A 28 -0.81 3.54 18.10
C THR A 28 -0.79 2.90 16.73
N VAL A 29 -1.94 2.86 16.06
CA VAL A 29 -2.10 2.51 14.66
C VAL A 29 -2.64 3.72 13.94
N VAL A 30 -1.85 4.33 13.06
CA VAL A 30 -2.35 5.37 12.13
C VAL A 30 -2.86 4.68 10.88
N ALA A 31 -4.13 4.83 10.60
CA ALA A 31 -4.84 4.13 9.54
C ALA A 31 -5.37 5.13 8.49
N HIS A 32 -4.69 5.21 7.35
CA HIS A 32 -5.14 6.02 6.23
C HIS A 32 -6.25 5.31 5.46
N TYR A 33 -7.28 6.06 5.08
CA TYR A 33 -8.39 5.59 4.24
C TYR A 33 -8.88 6.70 3.29
N LEU A 34 -9.49 6.31 2.17
CA LEU A 34 -10.20 7.23 1.27
C LEU A 34 -11.69 7.27 1.61
N HIS A 35 -12.32 6.11 1.70
CA HIS A 35 -13.72 5.94 2.07
C HIS A 35 -13.85 5.04 3.29
N MET A 36 -14.64 5.49 4.26
CA MET A 36 -14.97 4.68 5.43
C MET A 36 -15.84 3.49 5.01
N ASN A 37 -15.66 2.36 5.70
CA ASN A 37 -16.53 1.20 5.57
C ASN A 37 -16.79 0.56 6.94
N GLU A 38 -17.75 -0.36 7.00
CA GLU A 38 -18.17 -1.02 8.23
C GLU A 38 -17.04 -1.79 8.92
N LYS A 39 -16.14 -2.43 8.13
CA LYS A 39 -15.00 -3.19 8.68
C LYS A 39 -14.02 -2.29 9.41
N LEU A 40 -13.69 -1.13 8.81
CA LEU A 40 -12.78 -0.17 9.43
C LEU A 40 -13.42 0.52 10.63
N GLN A 41 -14.74 0.79 10.57
CA GLN A 41 -15.48 1.33 11.71
C GLN A 41 -15.49 0.35 12.88
N ALA A 42 -15.75 -0.93 12.66
CA ALA A 42 -15.71 -1.95 13.69
C ALA A 42 -14.32 -2.05 14.36
N LEU A 43 -13.24 -1.95 13.58
CA LEU A 43 -11.87 -1.90 14.12
C LEU A 43 -11.62 -0.63 14.96
N LYS A 44 -12.21 0.51 14.58
CA LYS A 44 -12.15 1.74 15.37
C LYS A 44 -12.85 1.58 16.71
N ASP A 45 -14.00 0.94 16.71
CA ASP A 45 -14.76 0.69 17.93
C ASP A 45 -14.02 -0.29 18.85
N GLU A 46 -13.36 -1.31 18.29
CA GLU A 46 -12.58 -2.31 19.04
C GLU A 46 -11.29 -1.73 19.62
N LEU A 47 -10.50 -1.00 18.83
CA LEU A 47 -9.18 -0.48 19.22
C LEU A 47 -9.27 0.88 19.92
N GLY A 48 -10.40 1.57 19.81
CA GLY A 48 -10.67 2.85 20.47
C GLY A 48 -9.64 3.94 20.13
N GLY A 49 -9.08 4.57 21.14
CA GLY A 49 -8.09 5.64 21.00
C GLY A 49 -6.76 5.21 20.36
N ARG A 50 -6.46 3.91 20.34
CA ARG A 50 -5.23 3.40 19.69
C ARG A 50 -5.28 3.45 18.17
N LEU A 51 -6.46 3.45 17.54
CA LEU A 51 -6.63 3.58 16.09
C LEU A 51 -6.92 5.04 15.73
N VAL A 52 -5.93 5.71 15.15
CA VAL A 52 -6.04 7.07 14.62
C VAL A 52 -6.38 6.97 13.13
N LEU A 53 -7.58 7.42 12.77
CA LEU A 53 -8.08 7.39 11.41
C LEU A 53 -7.74 8.70 10.69
N VAL A 54 -7.11 8.61 9.52
CA VAL A 54 -6.75 9.78 8.70
C VAL A 54 -7.31 9.59 7.29
N GLN A 55 -8.24 10.46 6.90
CA GLN A 55 -8.81 10.46 5.54
C GLN A 55 -7.93 11.27 4.60
N ALA A 56 -7.56 10.71 3.45
CA ALA A 56 -6.87 11.42 2.39
C ALA A 56 -7.11 10.76 1.01
N ASP A 57 -7.11 11.55 -0.05
CA ASP A 57 -7.00 11.06 -1.43
C ASP A 57 -5.52 11.07 -1.83
N LEU A 58 -4.94 9.88 -2.03
CA LEU A 58 -3.54 9.72 -2.39
C LEU A 58 -3.19 10.23 -3.79
N SER A 59 -4.18 10.52 -4.64
CA SER A 59 -3.95 11.18 -5.93
C SER A 59 -3.73 12.69 -5.80
N VAL A 60 -4.02 13.26 -4.63
CA VAL A 60 -3.90 14.70 -4.33
C VAL A 60 -2.68 14.92 -3.43
N GLU A 61 -1.66 15.56 -3.97
CA GLU A 61 -0.36 15.71 -3.30
C GLU A 61 -0.46 16.42 -1.95
N GLU A 62 -1.27 17.48 -1.88
CA GLU A 62 -1.49 18.24 -0.64
C GLU A 62 -2.11 17.38 0.47
N GLN A 63 -3.00 16.44 0.09
CA GLN A 63 -3.58 15.51 1.06
C GLN A 63 -2.57 14.45 1.51
N VAL A 64 -1.62 14.06 0.66
CA VAL A 64 -0.52 13.19 1.05
C VAL A 64 0.39 13.89 2.07
N TYR A 65 0.71 15.17 1.88
CA TYR A 65 1.48 15.93 2.88
C TYR A 65 0.72 16.11 4.19
N ALA A 66 -0.58 16.36 4.15
CA ALA A 66 -1.41 16.43 5.35
C ALA A 66 -1.44 15.08 6.10
N LEU A 67 -1.51 13.96 5.36
CA LEU A 67 -1.40 12.62 5.92
C LEU A 67 -0.04 12.38 6.60
N ILE A 68 1.07 12.77 5.94
CA ILE A 68 2.42 12.66 6.51
C ILE A 68 2.51 13.44 7.83
N HIS A 69 2.03 14.68 7.86
CA HIS A 69 2.01 15.50 9.06
C HIS A 69 1.22 14.85 10.19
N ALA A 70 0.02 14.32 9.90
CA ALA A 70 -0.79 13.62 10.89
C ALA A 70 -0.11 12.36 11.45
N VAL A 71 0.71 11.67 10.65
CA VAL A 71 1.54 10.54 11.13
C VAL A 71 2.65 11.05 12.05
N GLU A 72 3.36 12.12 11.66
CA GLU A 72 4.46 12.70 12.42
C GLU A 72 4.02 13.23 13.80
N GLU A 73 2.80 13.75 13.91
CA GLU A 73 2.18 14.12 15.20
C GLU A 73 2.05 12.94 16.16
N GLN A 74 1.87 11.72 15.66
CA GLN A 74 1.83 10.50 16.47
C GLN A 74 3.22 9.93 16.77
N GLY A 75 4.22 10.33 15.98
CA GLY A 75 5.62 9.91 16.10
C GLY A 75 6.16 9.25 14.84
N ILE A 76 7.39 8.73 14.92
CA ILE A 76 8.04 8.03 13.81
C ILE A 76 7.56 6.59 13.75
N PRO A 77 6.96 6.11 12.65
CA PRO A 77 6.48 4.73 12.54
C PRO A 77 7.61 3.70 12.72
N ASP A 78 7.31 2.62 13.44
CA ASP A 78 8.17 1.44 13.47
C ASP A 78 7.92 0.57 12.25
N HIS A 79 6.66 0.46 11.84
CA HIS A 79 6.27 -0.33 10.69
C HIS A 79 5.33 0.47 9.78
N ILE A 80 5.54 0.32 8.46
CA ILE A 80 4.70 0.92 7.43
C ILE A 80 4.16 -0.21 6.55
N LEU A 81 2.84 -0.27 6.40
CA LEU A 81 2.14 -1.18 5.48
C LEU A 81 1.46 -0.37 4.39
N HIS A 82 1.77 -0.67 3.13
CA HIS A 82 1.22 0.05 1.98
C HIS A 82 0.38 -0.89 1.12
N PHE A 83 -0.94 -0.72 1.18
CA PHE A 83 -1.91 -1.56 0.47
C PHE A 83 -2.64 -0.89 -0.71
N PRO A 84 -2.51 0.44 -0.99
CA PRO A 84 -3.25 1.04 -2.09
C PRO A 84 -3.01 0.31 -3.40
N ALA A 85 -4.10 -0.02 -4.05
CA ALA A 85 -4.07 -0.60 -5.38
C ALA A 85 -5.32 -0.14 -6.11
N PRO A 86 -5.18 0.51 -7.25
CA PRO A 86 -6.31 0.84 -8.10
C PRO A 86 -6.94 -0.44 -8.66
N ILE A 87 -8.20 -0.33 -9.06
CA ILE A 87 -8.95 -1.44 -9.64
C ILE A 87 -8.50 -1.61 -11.10
N CYS A 88 -8.13 -2.84 -11.49
CA CYS A 88 -7.87 -3.15 -12.90
C CYS A 88 -9.19 -3.13 -13.69
N ASN A 89 -9.29 -2.24 -14.67
CA ASN A 89 -10.52 -2.02 -15.44
C ASN A 89 -10.67 -2.93 -16.67
N ASN A 90 -9.81 -3.93 -16.87
CA ASN A 90 -9.84 -4.90 -17.97
C ASN A 90 -10.06 -4.24 -19.35
N GLN A 91 -9.25 -3.27 -19.70
CA GLN A 91 -9.40 -2.49 -20.93
C GLN A 91 -8.30 -2.78 -21.96
N LYS A 92 -8.66 -2.88 -23.24
CA LYS A 92 -7.68 -3.04 -24.34
C LYS A 92 -6.69 -1.86 -24.33
N PHE A 93 -5.39 -2.14 -24.46
CA PHE A 93 -4.32 -1.15 -24.35
C PHE A 93 -4.57 0.13 -25.16
N HIS A 94 -4.99 0.02 -26.42
CA HIS A 94 -5.24 1.19 -27.29
C HIS A 94 -6.45 2.05 -26.87
N LYS A 95 -7.23 1.61 -25.88
CA LYS A 95 -8.36 2.36 -25.31
C LYS A 95 -8.05 2.99 -23.96
N ILE A 96 -6.94 2.61 -23.32
CA ILE A 96 -6.56 3.16 -22.02
C ILE A 96 -5.92 4.53 -22.26
N LYS A 97 -6.51 5.57 -21.71
CA LYS A 97 -5.97 6.92 -21.77
C LYS A 97 -4.82 7.08 -20.76
N TRP A 98 -3.95 8.04 -21.02
CA TRP A 98 -2.79 8.30 -20.16
C TRP A 98 -3.19 8.69 -18.71
N ASP A 99 -4.28 9.42 -18.56
CA ASP A 99 -4.80 9.82 -17.25
C ASP A 99 -5.08 8.63 -16.31
N VAL A 100 -5.48 7.48 -16.86
CA VAL A 100 -5.65 6.24 -16.09
C VAL A 100 -4.31 5.75 -15.54
N PHE A 101 -3.26 5.71 -16.38
CA PHE A 101 -1.92 5.36 -15.94
C PHE A 101 -1.42 6.33 -14.88
N GLN A 102 -1.58 7.64 -15.12
CA GLN A 102 -1.14 8.69 -14.22
C GLN A 102 -1.81 8.55 -12.85
N LYS A 103 -3.14 8.42 -12.82
CA LYS A 103 -3.88 8.28 -11.58
C LYS A 103 -3.43 7.06 -10.74
N GLU A 104 -3.20 5.91 -11.39
CA GLU A 104 -2.73 4.73 -10.69
C GLU A 104 -1.31 4.90 -10.12
N MET A 105 -0.44 5.54 -10.89
CA MET A 105 0.90 5.87 -10.42
C MET A 105 0.86 6.90 -9.29
N ASP A 106 -0.02 7.90 -9.35
CA ASP A 106 -0.17 8.88 -8.28
C ASP A 106 -0.62 8.23 -6.97
N ILE A 107 -1.65 7.37 -7.04
CA ILE A 107 -2.18 6.68 -5.86
C ILE A 107 -1.18 5.69 -5.25
N SER A 108 -0.49 4.91 -6.06
CA SER A 108 0.33 3.80 -5.57
C SER A 108 1.81 4.16 -5.42
N LEU A 109 2.39 4.81 -6.44
CA LEU A 109 3.83 5.07 -6.51
C LEU A 109 4.18 6.44 -5.92
N LYS A 110 3.62 7.53 -6.49
CA LYS A 110 3.94 8.89 -6.08
C LYS A 110 3.65 9.11 -4.60
N SER A 111 2.47 8.68 -4.13
CA SER A 111 2.11 8.81 -2.72
C SER A 111 3.12 8.13 -1.80
N PHE A 112 3.56 6.91 -2.15
CA PHE A 112 4.55 6.21 -1.35
C PHE A 112 5.95 6.82 -1.47
N VAL A 113 6.33 7.38 -2.62
CA VAL A 113 7.59 8.14 -2.75
C VAL A 113 7.61 9.32 -1.79
N LEU A 114 6.55 10.13 -1.75
CA LEU A 114 6.44 11.29 -0.84
C LEU A 114 6.49 10.85 0.64
N ILE A 115 5.69 9.84 1.00
CA ILE A 115 5.68 9.28 2.36
C ILE A 115 7.05 8.71 2.74
N GLY A 116 7.68 7.96 1.84
CA GLY A 116 8.99 7.36 2.06
C GLY A 116 10.09 8.41 2.23
N GLN A 117 10.08 9.48 1.41
CA GLN A 117 11.03 10.60 1.52
C GLN A 117 10.93 11.31 2.87
N ALA A 118 9.73 11.45 3.42
CA ALA A 118 9.53 12.07 4.73
C ALA A 118 9.91 11.15 5.89
N LEU A 119 9.46 9.90 5.87
CA LEU A 119 9.53 9.03 7.05
C LEU A 119 10.75 8.10 7.10
N LEU A 120 11.25 7.58 5.95
CA LEU A 120 12.38 6.65 5.96
C LEU A 120 13.69 7.25 6.50
N PRO A 121 14.05 8.51 6.23
CA PRO A 121 15.23 9.13 6.84
C PRO A 121 15.12 9.20 8.37
N GLN A 122 13.94 9.47 8.91
CA GLN A 122 13.70 9.52 10.34
C GLN A 122 13.81 8.12 10.98
N MET A 123 13.23 7.10 10.33
CA MET A 123 13.37 5.71 10.74
C MET A 123 14.84 5.25 10.68
N ALA A 124 15.59 5.65 9.64
CA ALA A 124 17.01 5.35 9.49
C ALA A 124 17.86 6.00 10.59
N LYS A 125 17.55 7.24 10.97
CA LYS A 125 18.21 7.92 12.10
C LYS A 125 17.98 7.19 13.43
N ARG A 126 16.78 6.57 13.61
CA ARG A 126 16.49 5.72 14.75
C ARG A 126 17.20 4.35 14.67
N GLY A 127 17.64 3.92 13.48
CA GLY A 127 18.32 2.64 13.25
C GLY A 127 17.39 1.43 13.20
N SER A 128 16.07 1.61 13.04
CA SER A 128 15.13 0.49 12.98
C SER A 128 13.86 0.84 12.19
N GLY A 129 13.34 -0.12 11.43
CA GLY A 129 12.07 0.03 10.73
C GLY A 129 11.76 -1.14 9.80
N LYS A 130 10.46 -1.36 9.55
CA LYS A 130 10.01 -2.35 8.56
C LYS A 130 8.97 -1.72 7.65
N VAL A 131 9.14 -1.91 6.36
CA VAL A 131 8.22 -1.46 5.32
C VAL A 131 7.75 -2.66 4.51
N ILE A 132 6.44 -2.77 4.31
CA ILE A 132 5.84 -3.79 3.48
C ILE A 132 4.98 -3.12 2.41
N LEU A 133 5.30 -3.40 1.14
CA LEU A 133 4.56 -2.91 -0.02
C LEU A 133 3.72 -4.04 -0.61
N MET A 134 2.44 -3.75 -0.88
CA MET A 134 1.57 -4.68 -1.58
C MET A 134 1.91 -4.67 -3.07
N LEU A 135 2.59 -5.71 -3.50
CA LEU A 135 2.84 -6.00 -4.91
C LEU A 135 1.68 -6.81 -5.50
N SER A 136 1.96 -7.60 -6.50
CA SER A 136 0.99 -8.50 -7.14
C SER A 136 1.75 -9.67 -7.78
N TYR A 137 1.05 -10.77 -7.96
CA TYR A 137 1.51 -11.92 -8.73
C TYR A 137 2.02 -11.56 -10.14
N VAL A 138 1.49 -10.50 -10.74
CA VAL A 138 1.88 -10.04 -12.08
C VAL A 138 3.35 -9.66 -12.21
N VAL A 139 4.05 -9.34 -11.11
CA VAL A 139 5.48 -8.97 -11.15
C VAL A 139 6.43 -10.17 -11.14
N SER A 140 5.91 -11.39 -10.98
CA SER A 140 6.70 -12.63 -10.96
C SER A 140 6.22 -13.68 -11.98
N HIS A 141 5.09 -13.46 -12.64
CA HIS A 141 4.46 -14.39 -13.57
C HIS A 141 3.97 -13.66 -14.83
N ILE A 142 3.26 -14.41 -15.70
CA ILE A 142 2.71 -13.85 -16.94
C ILE A 142 1.68 -12.77 -16.60
N ALA A 143 1.85 -11.59 -17.18
CA ALA A 143 0.93 -10.49 -16.99
C ALA A 143 -0.43 -10.79 -17.65
N PRO A 144 -1.57 -10.50 -16.98
CA PRO A 144 -2.88 -10.68 -17.56
C PRO A 144 -3.12 -9.71 -18.71
N ALA A 145 -3.87 -10.15 -19.71
CA ALA A 145 -4.32 -9.27 -20.78
C ALA A 145 -5.21 -8.14 -20.24
N TYR A 146 -5.21 -7.01 -20.90
CA TYR A 146 -6.09 -5.86 -20.62
C TYR A 146 -5.87 -5.15 -19.28
N CYS A 147 -4.72 -5.36 -18.63
CA CYS A 147 -4.35 -4.76 -17.35
C CYS A 147 -3.02 -3.98 -17.41
N SER A 148 -2.66 -3.40 -18.55
CA SER A 148 -1.33 -2.80 -18.76
C SER A 148 -1.01 -1.67 -17.79
N ASN A 149 -1.97 -0.80 -17.46
CA ASN A 149 -1.83 0.26 -16.46
C ASN A 149 -1.46 -0.31 -15.07
N TYR A 150 -2.21 -1.31 -14.62
CA TYR A 150 -1.98 -2.00 -13.35
C TYR A 150 -0.59 -2.70 -13.32
N VAL A 151 -0.26 -3.42 -14.40
CA VAL A 151 1.02 -4.13 -14.52
C VAL A 151 2.20 -3.16 -14.44
N VAL A 152 2.15 -2.06 -15.21
CA VAL A 152 3.19 -1.01 -15.19
C VAL A 152 3.37 -0.45 -13.77
N THR A 153 2.28 -0.11 -13.10
CA THR A 153 2.32 0.43 -11.73
C THR A 153 2.93 -0.58 -10.75
N LYS A 154 2.56 -1.86 -10.83
CA LYS A 154 3.12 -2.89 -9.94
C LYS A 154 4.59 -3.18 -10.18
N TYR A 155 5.06 -3.13 -11.44
CA TYR A 155 6.50 -3.21 -11.74
C TYR A 155 7.26 -1.98 -11.25
N ALA A 156 6.69 -0.78 -11.36
CA ALA A 156 7.29 0.43 -10.80
C ALA A 156 7.42 0.33 -9.26
N MET A 157 6.40 -0.17 -8.57
CA MET A 157 6.45 -0.44 -7.13
C MET A 157 7.49 -1.49 -6.76
N LEU A 158 7.66 -2.56 -7.55
CA LEU A 158 8.72 -3.56 -7.36
C LEU A 158 10.12 -2.94 -7.51
N GLY A 159 10.30 -2.08 -8.52
CA GLY A 159 11.55 -1.35 -8.74
C GLY A 159 11.89 -0.45 -7.56
N LEU A 160 10.93 0.35 -7.11
CA LEU A 160 11.08 1.21 -5.93
C LEU A 160 11.41 0.41 -4.67
N MET A 161 10.69 -0.67 -4.41
CA MET A 161 10.94 -1.57 -3.28
C MET A 161 12.40 -2.07 -3.27
N ARG A 162 12.90 -2.57 -4.41
CA ARG A 162 14.27 -3.07 -4.53
C ARG A 162 15.31 -1.99 -4.29
N ALA A 163 15.10 -0.79 -4.85
CA ALA A 163 15.98 0.34 -4.67
C ALA A 163 16.08 0.73 -3.19
N LEU A 164 14.93 0.91 -2.53
CA LEU A 164 14.86 1.26 -1.12
C LEU A 164 15.42 0.15 -0.21
N ALA A 165 15.16 -1.14 -0.52
CA ALA A 165 15.71 -2.25 0.22
C ALA A 165 17.24 -2.22 0.23
N THR A 166 17.86 -1.92 -0.92
CA THR A 166 19.33 -1.79 -1.05
C THR A 166 19.84 -0.55 -0.31
N GLU A 167 19.19 0.61 -0.50
CA GLU A 167 19.64 1.88 0.07
C GLU A 167 19.57 1.91 1.60
N TYR A 168 18.58 1.23 2.18
CA TYR A 168 18.29 1.29 3.62
C TYR A 168 18.72 0.04 4.40
N ALA A 169 19.23 -1.02 3.75
CA ALA A 169 19.66 -2.26 4.41
C ALA A 169 20.66 -2.04 5.54
N GLY A 170 21.70 -1.23 5.31
CA GLY A 170 22.72 -0.89 6.32
C GLY A 170 22.27 0.08 7.41
N LYS A 171 21.02 0.60 7.32
CA LYS A 171 20.46 1.61 8.23
C LYS A 171 19.42 1.02 9.19
N GLY A 172 19.36 -0.31 9.30
CA GLY A 172 18.42 -1.01 10.19
C GLY A 172 16.98 -1.04 9.70
N ILE A 173 16.73 -0.72 8.42
CA ILE A 173 15.40 -0.77 7.81
C ILE A 173 15.33 -1.93 6.83
N THR A 174 14.23 -2.67 6.88
CA THR A 174 13.89 -3.67 5.88
C THR A 174 12.71 -3.20 5.03
N VAL A 175 12.85 -3.32 3.70
CA VAL A 175 11.78 -3.01 2.75
C VAL A 175 11.46 -4.27 1.96
N ASN A 176 10.24 -4.78 2.10
CA ASN A 176 9.81 -6.03 1.51
C ASN A 176 8.50 -5.85 0.75
N GLY A 177 8.21 -6.76 -0.17
CA GLY A 177 6.97 -6.82 -0.91
C GLY A 177 6.20 -8.11 -0.66
N ILE A 178 4.87 -8.00 -0.60
CA ILE A 178 3.97 -9.15 -0.54
C ILE A 178 3.23 -9.23 -1.88
N SER A 179 3.34 -10.39 -2.56
CA SER A 179 2.59 -10.68 -3.78
C SER A 179 1.39 -11.58 -3.47
N ARG A 180 0.18 -11.12 -3.80
CA ARG A 180 -1.04 -11.90 -3.62
C ARG A 180 -1.46 -12.54 -4.94
N MET A 181 -1.83 -13.82 -4.90
CA MET A 181 -2.29 -14.61 -6.06
C MET A 181 -3.81 -14.47 -6.34
N GLY A 182 -4.63 -14.25 -5.33
CA GLY A 182 -6.08 -14.44 -5.40
C GLY A 182 -6.89 -13.48 -6.30
N GLN A 183 -6.33 -12.37 -6.78
CA GLN A 183 -7.05 -11.53 -7.76
C GLN A 183 -6.93 -12.05 -9.20
N TYR A 184 -5.89 -12.83 -9.51
CA TYR A 184 -5.67 -13.39 -10.84
C TYR A 184 -6.71 -14.44 -11.21
N GLU A 185 -7.10 -15.33 -10.27
CA GLU A 185 -8.13 -16.34 -10.50
C GLU A 185 -9.49 -15.75 -10.83
N ILE A 186 -9.87 -14.64 -10.14
CA ILE A 186 -11.13 -13.95 -10.42
C ILE A 186 -11.11 -13.30 -11.81
N TYR A 187 -9.98 -12.73 -12.23
CA TYR A 187 -9.85 -12.11 -13.55
C TYR A 187 -9.78 -13.15 -14.69
N CYS A 188 -9.13 -14.29 -14.49
CA CYS A 188 -9.09 -15.36 -15.48
C CYS A 188 -10.47 -15.98 -15.68
N GLN A 189 -11.24 -16.19 -14.61
CA GLN A 189 -12.60 -16.72 -14.70
C GLN A 189 -13.59 -15.76 -15.39
N SER A 190 -13.50 -14.45 -15.09
CA SER A 190 -14.36 -13.44 -15.73
C SER A 190 -14.01 -13.15 -17.19
N ALA A 191 -12.74 -13.40 -17.61
CA ALA A 191 -12.26 -13.18 -18.98
C ALA A 191 -12.34 -14.45 -19.86
N GLY A 192 -12.84 -15.56 -19.34
CA GLY A 192 -12.89 -16.84 -20.09
C GLY A 192 -11.52 -17.46 -20.35
N TYR A 193 -10.50 -17.06 -19.62
CA TYR A 193 -9.15 -17.62 -19.73
C TYR A 193 -9.04 -18.88 -18.84
N SER A 194 -8.85 -20.04 -19.48
CA SER A 194 -8.45 -21.25 -18.77
C SER A 194 -6.97 -21.14 -18.35
N ASP A 195 -6.69 -21.46 -17.11
CA ASP A 195 -5.34 -21.50 -16.56
C ASP A 195 -4.46 -22.44 -17.42
N PRO A 196 -3.35 -21.96 -18.03
CA PRO A 196 -2.46 -22.81 -18.82
C PRO A 196 -1.65 -23.81 -17.97
N ALA A 197 -1.82 -23.84 -16.65
CA ALA A 197 -1.16 -24.77 -15.73
C ALA A 197 -2.07 -25.91 -15.26
N LYS A 198 -3.29 -26.06 -15.87
CA LYS A 198 -4.16 -27.23 -15.65
C LYS A 198 -4.21 -28.14 -16.84
#